data_1c4ea663b8488b580388a593331ddd4f
#
_entry.id   1c4ea663b8488b580388a593331ddd4f
#
_cell.length_a   1.000
_cell.length_b   1.000
_cell.length_c   1.000
_cell.angle_alpha   90.00
_cell.angle_beta   90.00
_cell.angle_gamma   90.00
#
_symmetry.space_group_name_H-M   'P 1'
#
loop_
_entity.id
_entity.type
_entity.pdbx_description
1 polymer ?
#
loop_
_entity_poly.entity_id
_entity_poly.type
_entity_poly.pdbx_seq_one_letter_code
_entity_poly.pdbx_strand_id
1 'polypeptide(L)'
;MAKALKVTGITVLLFIFQLTASRFGSYFAHFFHSTSIDPDGLFMQLSIHHVVQMIVALMGMLVISTKIRGKEFMLKPKYKKSGVINTLIFTGVILAYYVIVYIAGSYTRTIAVYDYELNSTNVLGTLGFQLFLSGPSEEILFRALPIAVYMHYMNEKSKADSWIAIILSSLLFAIAHIDLVYFTFSWFQVLYAFVLGIVYGLVLRKTKSIIYPMIMHSMSNVISVGGCYIYMALIR
;
A
#
# COMPACT_ATOMS: atom_id res chain seq x y z
N MET A 1 -8.52 11.17 28.86
CA MET A 1 -8.68 9.71 29.04
C MET A 1 -9.70 9.11 28.07
N ALA A 2 -10.94 9.54 28.03
CA ALA A 2 -11.99 8.96 27.13
C ALA A 2 -11.65 8.97 25.63
N LYS A 3 -11.05 10.06 25.09
CA LYS A 3 -10.64 10.13 23.67
C LYS A 3 -9.54 9.13 23.34
N ALA A 4 -8.52 9.01 24.16
CA ALA A 4 -7.43 8.06 23.95
C ALA A 4 -7.95 6.61 23.92
N LEU A 5 -8.76 6.22 24.90
CA LEU A 5 -9.37 4.88 24.97
C LEU A 5 -10.20 4.57 23.71
N LYS A 6 -10.98 5.55 23.23
CA LYS A 6 -11.78 5.41 22.02
C LYS A 6 -10.90 5.22 20.77
N VAL A 7 -9.84 6.01 20.64
CA VAL A 7 -8.90 5.90 19.49
C VAL A 7 -8.18 4.57 19.52
N THR A 8 -7.72 4.10 20.68
CA THR A 8 -7.12 2.77 20.84
C THR A 8 -8.09 1.67 20.44
N GLY A 9 -9.35 1.71 20.90
CA GLY A 9 -10.36 0.72 20.50
C GLY A 9 -10.61 0.70 18.99
N ILE A 10 -10.71 1.87 18.36
CA ILE A 10 -10.83 1.99 16.90
C ILE A 10 -9.61 1.39 16.19
N THR A 11 -8.40 1.66 16.69
CA THR A 11 -7.16 1.13 16.10
C THR A 11 -7.13 -0.40 16.16
N VAL A 12 -7.51 -0.97 17.30
CA VAL A 12 -7.61 -2.44 17.45
C VAL A 12 -8.64 -3.03 16.50
N LEU A 13 -9.82 -2.43 16.37
CA LEU A 13 -10.85 -2.90 15.45
C LEU A 13 -10.41 -2.82 13.98
N LEU A 14 -9.75 -1.73 13.59
CA LEU A 14 -9.19 -1.58 12.25
C LEU A 14 -8.08 -2.60 11.99
N PHE A 15 -7.21 -2.86 12.97
CA PHE A 15 -6.18 -3.89 12.87
C PHE A 15 -6.78 -5.29 12.67
N ILE A 16 -7.77 -5.67 13.47
CA ILE A 16 -8.47 -6.94 13.33
C ILE A 16 -9.15 -7.03 11.94
N PHE A 17 -9.79 -5.96 11.50
CA PHE A 17 -10.42 -5.91 10.18
C PHE A 17 -9.40 -6.11 9.04
N GLN A 18 -8.26 -5.45 9.10
CA GLN A 18 -7.18 -5.57 8.11
C GLN A 18 -6.58 -6.98 8.10
N LEU A 19 -6.33 -7.57 9.26
CA LEU A 19 -5.90 -8.97 9.36
C LEU A 19 -6.93 -9.91 8.74
N THR A 20 -8.20 -9.70 9.05
CA THR A 20 -9.29 -10.54 8.51
C THR A 20 -9.36 -10.40 6.97
N ALA A 21 -9.30 -9.17 6.44
CA ALA A 21 -9.31 -8.93 5.00
C ALA A 21 -8.12 -9.59 4.30
N SER A 22 -6.92 -9.50 4.88
CA SER A 22 -5.72 -10.14 4.35
C SER A 22 -5.81 -11.66 4.39
N ARG A 23 -6.24 -12.25 5.53
CA ARG A 23 -6.42 -13.71 5.64
C ARG A 23 -7.47 -14.24 4.70
N PHE A 24 -8.57 -13.50 4.52
CA PHE A 24 -9.61 -13.86 3.56
C PHE A 24 -9.09 -13.82 2.12
N GLY A 25 -8.31 -12.79 1.79
CA GLY A 25 -7.62 -12.70 0.51
C GLY A 25 -6.70 -13.88 0.25
N SER A 26 -5.84 -14.24 1.22
CA SER A 26 -4.94 -15.40 1.12
C SER A 26 -5.70 -16.73 0.99
N TYR A 27 -6.79 -16.90 1.74
CA TYR A 27 -7.63 -18.09 1.66
C TYR A 27 -8.21 -18.28 0.26
N PHE A 28 -8.78 -17.22 -0.33
CA PHE A 28 -9.30 -17.29 -1.69
C PHE A 28 -8.20 -17.49 -2.73
N ALA A 29 -7.07 -16.79 -2.60
CA ALA A 29 -5.95 -16.91 -3.51
C ALA A 29 -5.41 -18.34 -3.62
N HIS A 30 -5.47 -19.10 -2.53
CA HIS A 30 -5.02 -20.51 -2.49
C HIS A 30 -5.74 -21.41 -3.50
N PHE A 31 -7.00 -21.13 -3.84
CA PHE A 31 -7.76 -21.93 -4.81
C PHE A 31 -7.40 -21.62 -6.28
N PHE A 32 -6.60 -20.60 -6.51
CA PHE A 32 -6.23 -20.16 -7.86
C PHE A 32 -4.76 -20.40 -8.09
N HIS A 33 -4.46 -21.40 -8.89
CA HIS A 33 -3.12 -21.71 -9.36
C HIS A 33 -3.21 -22.13 -10.82
N SER A 34 -2.40 -21.52 -11.69
CA SER A 34 -2.35 -21.86 -13.11
C SER A 34 -0.92 -21.71 -13.63
N THR A 35 -0.27 -22.83 -13.87
CA THR A 35 1.08 -22.87 -14.45
C THR A 35 1.13 -22.37 -15.90
N SER A 36 0.00 -22.31 -16.59
CA SER A 36 -0.07 -21.74 -17.94
C SER A 36 -0.07 -20.21 -17.96
N ILE A 37 -0.60 -19.58 -16.90
CA ILE A 37 -0.70 -18.11 -16.78
C ILE A 37 0.47 -17.56 -15.95
N ASP A 38 0.82 -18.22 -14.88
CA ASP A 38 1.84 -17.80 -13.90
C ASP A 38 2.69 -19.03 -13.56
N PRO A 39 3.65 -19.40 -14.44
CA PRO A 39 4.45 -20.61 -14.30
C PRO A 39 5.25 -20.65 -13.00
N ASP A 40 5.77 -19.51 -12.57
CA ASP A 40 6.63 -19.38 -11.39
C ASP A 40 5.87 -18.93 -10.14
N GLY A 41 4.54 -18.75 -10.20
CA GLY A 41 3.69 -18.39 -9.05
C GLY A 41 3.93 -16.98 -8.50
N LEU A 42 4.31 -16.01 -9.34
CA LEU A 42 4.81 -14.70 -8.91
C LEU A 42 3.71 -13.65 -8.75
N PHE A 43 2.61 -13.73 -9.50
CA PHE A 43 1.66 -12.63 -9.56
C PHE A 43 0.19 -13.03 -9.49
N MET A 44 -0.20 -14.23 -9.90
CA MET A 44 -1.61 -14.62 -9.97
C MET A 44 -2.26 -14.70 -8.59
N GLN A 45 -1.65 -15.44 -7.67
CA GLN A 45 -2.18 -15.56 -6.31
C GLN A 45 -2.15 -14.23 -5.57
N LEU A 46 -1.07 -13.44 -5.73
CA LEU A 46 -0.99 -12.09 -5.17
C LEU A 46 -2.10 -11.18 -5.72
N SER A 47 -2.37 -11.25 -7.04
CA SER A 47 -3.43 -10.47 -7.69
C SER A 47 -4.79 -10.79 -7.11
N ILE A 48 -5.11 -12.08 -6.94
CA ILE A 48 -6.38 -12.52 -6.36
C ILE A 48 -6.49 -12.11 -4.90
N HIS A 49 -5.42 -12.28 -4.12
CA HIS A 49 -5.34 -11.81 -2.74
C HIS A 49 -5.71 -10.33 -2.64
N HIS A 50 -5.07 -9.48 -3.43
CA HIS A 50 -5.28 -8.04 -3.40
C HIS A 50 -6.68 -7.62 -3.90
N VAL A 51 -7.22 -8.31 -4.93
CA VAL A 51 -8.59 -8.08 -5.39
C VAL A 51 -9.61 -8.41 -4.30
N VAL A 52 -9.49 -9.57 -3.67
CA VAL A 52 -10.39 -9.99 -2.57
C VAL A 52 -10.26 -9.07 -1.38
N GLN A 53 -9.04 -8.73 -0.97
CA GLN A 53 -8.77 -7.77 0.10
C GLN A 53 -9.43 -6.40 -0.17
N MET A 54 -9.31 -5.90 -1.40
CA MET A 54 -9.94 -4.65 -1.82
C MET A 54 -11.47 -4.72 -1.77
N ILE A 55 -12.07 -5.82 -2.24
CA ILE A 55 -13.52 -6.05 -2.17
C ILE A 55 -13.98 -6.03 -0.71
N VAL A 56 -13.30 -6.75 0.18
CA VAL A 56 -13.62 -6.76 1.62
C VAL A 56 -13.52 -5.35 2.21
N ALA A 57 -12.48 -4.59 1.86
CA ALA A 57 -12.33 -3.21 2.32
C ALA A 57 -13.46 -2.30 1.82
N LEU A 58 -13.85 -2.41 0.55
CA LEU A 58 -14.97 -1.65 -0.03
C LEU A 58 -16.31 -2.04 0.61
N MET A 59 -16.54 -3.32 0.87
CA MET A 59 -17.71 -3.77 1.61
C MET A 59 -17.74 -3.22 3.04
N GLY A 60 -16.61 -3.24 3.73
CA GLY A 60 -16.46 -2.60 5.03
C GLY A 60 -16.78 -1.10 4.99
N MET A 61 -16.30 -0.38 3.99
CA MET A 61 -16.65 1.03 3.77
C MET A 61 -18.14 1.22 3.54
N LEU A 62 -18.78 0.37 2.75
CA LEU A 62 -20.21 0.42 2.48
C LEU A 62 -21.01 0.26 3.79
N VAL A 63 -20.68 -0.74 4.60
CA VAL A 63 -21.31 -0.97 5.91
C VAL A 63 -21.09 0.22 6.84
N ILE A 64 -19.86 0.73 6.92
CA ILE A 64 -19.53 1.86 7.79
C ILE A 64 -20.20 3.14 7.30
N SER A 65 -20.38 3.35 5.98
CA SER A 65 -21.01 4.54 5.42
C SER A 65 -22.44 4.73 5.92
N THR A 66 -23.16 3.66 6.26
CA THR A 66 -24.50 3.72 6.85
C THR A 66 -24.48 4.32 8.26
N LYS A 67 -23.37 4.24 8.97
CA LYS A 67 -23.16 4.74 10.34
C LYS A 67 -22.46 6.11 10.35
N ILE A 68 -21.55 6.32 9.39
CA ILE A 68 -20.74 7.53 9.26
C ILE A 68 -21.40 8.46 8.20
N ARG A 69 -22.61 8.95 8.49
CA ARG A 69 -23.32 9.84 7.57
C ARG A 69 -22.52 11.13 7.30
N GLY A 70 -22.47 11.54 6.01
CA GLY A 70 -21.83 12.78 5.59
C GLY A 70 -20.30 12.76 5.52
N LYS A 71 -19.64 11.64 5.77
CA LYS A 71 -18.20 11.48 5.57
C LYS A 71 -17.90 10.81 4.24
N GLU A 72 -16.96 11.39 3.51
CA GLU A 72 -16.48 10.83 2.25
C GLU A 72 -15.20 10.03 2.51
N PHE A 73 -15.11 8.82 1.93
CA PHE A 73 -13.87 8.03 1.91
C PHE A 73 -12.83 8.56 0.90
N MET A 74 -13.06 9.75 0.37
CA MET A 74 -12.16 10.43 -0.58
C MET A 74 -11.85 9.60 -1.84
N LEU A 75 -12.80 8.79 -2.31
CA LEU A 75 -12.63 7.90 -3.47
C LEU A 75 -12.65 8.64 -4.83
N LYS A 76 -13.15 9.89 -4.86
CA LYS A 76 -13.25 10.68 -6.08
C LYS A 76 -12.05 11.61 -6.26
N PRO A 77 -11.63 11.88 -7.52
CA PRO A 77 -10.56 12.84 -7.76
C PRO A 77 -11.00 14.26 -7.35
N LYS A 78 -10.25 14.88 -6.43
CA LYS A 78 -10.38 16.29 -6.03
C LYS A 78 -9.01 16.97 -6.11
N TYR A 79 -8.98 18.29 -6.15
CA TYR A 79 -7.77 19.12 -6.20
C TYR A 79 -6.72 18.61 -7.21
N LYS A 80 -7.16 18.35 -8.45
CA LYS A 80 -6.40 17.69 -9.53
C LYS A 80 -4.99 18.25 -9.72
N LYS A 81 -4.85 19.58 -9.82
CA LYS A 81 -3.53 20.23 -10.01
C LYS A 81 -2.56 19.86 -8.89
N SER A 82 -2.99 19.99 -7.63
CA SER A 82 -2.17 19.63 -6.49
C SER A 82 -1.85 18.12 -6.46
N GLY A 83 -2.82 17.27 -6.80
CA GLY A 83 -2.64 15.83 -6.85
C GLY A 83 -1.59 15.42 -7.88
N VAL A 84 -1.72 15.89 -9.12
CA VAL A 84 -0.77 15.60 -10.19
C VAL A 84 0.64 16.09 -9.83
N ILE A 85 0.79 17.32 -9.33
CA ILE A 85 2.09 17.85 -8.93
C ILE A 85 2.73 17.00 -7.83
N ASN A 86 2.00 16.64 -6.77
CA ASN A 86 2.56 15.82 -5.70
C ASN A 86 2.96 14.43 -6.20
N THR A 87 2.15 13.81 -7.09
CA THR A 87 2.46 12.51 -7.71
C THR A 87 3.75 12.60 -8.55
N LEU A 88 3.90 13.62 -9.40
CA LEU A 88 5.09 13.78 -10.22
C LEU A 88 6.36 14.02 -9.39
N ILE A 89 6.28 14.90 -8.38
CA ILE A 89 7.41 15.15 -7.46
C ILE A 89 7.79 13.86 -6.75
N PHE A 90 6.81 13.15 -6.18
CA PHE A 90 7.07 11.89 -5.48
C PHE A 90 7.70 10.85 -6.41
N THR A 91 7.16 10.65 -7.61
CA THR A 91 7.69 9.70 -8.60
C THR A 91 9.14 10.04 -8.96
N GLY A 92 9.46 11.33 -9.17
CA GLY A 92 10.83 11.77 -9.43
C GLY A 92 11.79 11.51 -8.26
N VAL A 93 11.33 11.75 -7.02
CA VAL A 93 12.13 11.47 -5.80
C VAL A 93 12.38 9.96 -5.64
N ILE A 94 11.34 9.13 -5.83
CA ILE A 94 11.48 7.66 -5.74
C ILE A 94 12.38 7.13 -6.85
N LEU A 95 12.26 7.64 -8.06
CA LEU A 95 13.15 7.26 -9.16
C LEU A 95 14.61 7.60 -8.84
N ALA A 96 14.88 8.83 -8.39
CA ALA A 96 16.23 9.22 -7.99
C ALA A 96 16.77 8.36 -6.84
N TYR A 97 15.94 8.07 -5.84
CA TYR A 97 16.30 7.20 -4.73
C TYR A 97 16.72 5.80 -5.22
N TYR A 98 15.92 5.14 -6.07
CA TYR A 98 16.25 3.81 -6.56
C TYR A 98 17.45 3.80 -7.52
N VAL A 99 17.63 4.83 -8.35
CA VAL A 99 18.85 4.99 -9.16
C VAL A 99 20.09 5.01 -8.27
N ILE A 100 20.06 5.82 -7.19
CA ILE A 100 21.18 5.87 -6.23
C ILE A 100 21.39 4.52 -5.55
N VAL A 101 20.32 3.86 -5.09
CA VAL A 101 20.36 2.54 -4.45
C VAL A 101 21.00 1.49 -5.38
N TYR A 102 20.58 1.43 -6.65
CA TYR A 102 21.12 0.46 -7.60
C TYR A 102 22.58 0.77 -7.98
N ILE A 103 22.94 2.04 -8.15
CA ILE A 103 24.34 2.43 -8.41
C ILE A 103 25.21 2.07 -7.19
N ALA A 104 24.87 2.54 -6.00
CA ALA A 104 25.64 2.27 -4.79
C ALA A 104 25.71 0.76 -4.48
N GLY A 105 24.58 0.07 -4.59
CA GLY A 105 24.49 -1.37 -4.32
C GLY A 105 25.25 -2.23 -5.34
N SER A 106 25.39 -1.76 -6.59
CA SER A 106 26.22 -2.45 -7.58
C SER A 106 27.72 -2.41 -7.21
N TYR A 107 28.21 -1.25 -6.72
CA TYR A 107 29.57 -1.14 -6.22
C TYR A 107 29.82 -1.97 -4.97
N THR A 108 28.87 -2.03 -4.05
CA THR A 108 29.01 -2.76 -2.77
C THR A 108 28.62 -4.23 -2.90
N ARG A 109 28.08 -4.67 -4.04
CA ARG A 109 27.53 -6.01 -4.28
C ARG A 109 26.48 -6.44 -3.24
N THR A 110 25.66 -5.50 -2.80
CA THR A 110 24.62 -5.72 -1.77
C THR A 110 23.21 -5.82 -2.33
N ILE A 111 23.02 -5.70 -3.66
CA ILE A 111 21.71 -5.81 -4.29
C ILE A 111 21.28 -7.27 -4.30
N ALA A 112 20.18 -7.55 -3.60
CA ALA A 112 19.47 -8.80 -3.74
C ALA A 112 18.71 -8.81 -5.08
N VAL A 113 18.90 -9.86 -5.86
CA VAL A 113 18.20 -10.10 -7.12
C VAL A 113 17.14 -11.18 -6.93
N TYR A 114 16.16 -11.18 -7.80
CA TYR A 114 15.15 -12.25 -7.83
C TYR A 114 15.78 -13.55 -8.38
N ASP A 115 15.32 -14.68 -7.88
CA ASP A 115 15.79 -16.03 -8.23
C ASP A 115 15.03 -16.68 -9.39
N TYR A 116 14.14 -15.93 -10.05
CA TYR A 116 13.38 -16.38 -11.20
C TYR A 116 13.84 -15.75 -12.52
N GLU A 117 13.41 -16.35 -13.63
CA GLU A 117 13.77 -15.91 -14.97
C GLU A 117 13.02 -14.65 -15.39
N LEU A 118 13.73 -13.70 -16.03
CA LEU A 118 13.13 -12.49 -16.61
C LEU A 118 12.56 -12.79 -18.01
N ASN A 119 11.56 -13.65 -18.07
CA ASN A 119 10.76 -13.82 -19.29
C ASN A 119 9.60 -12.81 -19.34
N SER A 120 8.95 -12.67 -20.50
CA SER A 120 7.88 -11.69 -20.70
C SER A 120 6.69 -11.89 -19.76
N THR A 121 6.35 -13.15 -19.46
CA THR A 121 5.22 -13.48 -18.57
C THR A 121 5.49 -12.99 -17.15
N ASN A 122 6.66 -13.32 -16.59
CA ASN A 122 7.06 -12.90 -15.24
C ASN A 122 7.14 -11.38 -15.12
N VAL A 123 7.79 -10.73 -16.09
CA VAL A 123 7.96 -9.27 -16.09
C VAL A 123 6.61 -8.56 -16.21
N LEU A 124 5.80 -8.91 -17.21
CA LEU A 124 4.52 -8.25 -17.45
C LEU A 124 3.50 -8.55 -16.35
N GLY A 125 3.44 -9.80 -15.88
CA GLY A 125 2.55 -10.20 -14.80
C GLY A 125 2.87 -9.48 -13.49
N THR A 126 4.13 -9.49 -13.08
CA THR A 126 4.56 -8.84 -11.83
C THR A 126 4.41 -7.31 -11.90
N LEU A 127 4.88 -6.67 -12.98
CA LEU A 127 4.73 -5.21 -13.13
C LEU A 127 3.26 -4.81 -13.28
N GLY A 128 2.45 -5.62 -13.96
CA GLY A 128 1.00 -5.43 -14.07
C GLY A 128 0.32 -5.48 -12.70
N PHE A 129 0.65 -6.48 -11.88
CA PHE A 129 0.18 -6.55 -10.49
C PHE A 129 0.57 -5.30 -9.69
N GLN A 130 1.85 -4.89 -9.73
CA GLN A 130 2.33 -3.72 -9.02
C GLN A 130 1.65 -2.42 -9.47
N LEU A 131 1.40 -2.28 -10.77
CA LEU A 131 0.80 -1.07 -11.33
C LEU A 131 -0.69 -0.94 -11.02
N PHE A 132 -1.45 -2.03 -11.15
CA PHE A 132 -2.91 -1.97 -11.17
C PHE A 132 -3.59 -2.48 -9.89
N LEU A 133 -2.93 -3.29 -9.08
CA LEU A 133 -3.58 -3.95 -7.95
C LEU A 133 -2.96 -3.62 -6.59
N SER A 134 -1.64 -3.68 -6.45
CA SER A 134 -0.97 -3.48 -5.16
C SER A 134 -1.33 -2.11 -4.56
N GLY A 135 -0.97 -1.02 -5.23
CA GLY A 135 -1.26 0.34 -4.75
C GLY A 135 -2.75 0.59 -4.48
N PRO A 136 -3.67 0.36 -5.43
CA PRO A 136 -5.10 0.57 -5.23
C PRO A 136 -5.69 -0.20 -4.06
N SER A 137 -5.42 -1.49 -3.93
CA SER A 137 -5.99 -2.32 -2.86
C SER A 137 -5.52 -1.90 -1.48
N GLU A 138 -4.21 -1.64 -1.35
CA GLU A 138 -3.61 -1.28 -0.08
C GLU A 138 -3.97 0.15 0.35
N GLU A 139 -4.04 1.10 -0.57
CA GLU A 139 -4.45 2.46 -0.23
C GLU A 139 -5.92 2.56 0.20
N ILE A 140 -6.81 1.72 -0.36
CA ILE A 140 -8.20 1.63 0.12
C ILE A 140 -8.22 1.08 1.55
N LEU A 141 -7.54 -0.03 1.81
CA LEU A 141 -7.58 -0.71 3.10
C LEU A 141 -6.84 0.06 4.21
N PHE A 142 -5.67 0.62 3.89
CA PHE A 142 -4.77 1.21 4.88
C PHE A 142 -4.84 2.74 4.97
N ARG A 143 -5.51 3.44 4.02
CA ARG A 143 -5.63 4.92 4.05
C ARG A 143 -7.06 5.40 3.98
N ALA A 144 -7.78 5.10 2.91
CA ALA A 144 -9.12 5.66 2.73
C ALA A 144 -10.06 5.24 3.87
N LEU A 145 -10.10 3.96 4.22
CA LEU A 145 -10.92 3.44 5.30
C LEU A 145 -10.46 3.94 6.69
N PRO A 146 -9.21 3.71 7.15
CA PRO A 146 -8.81 4.09 8.50
C PRO A 146 -8.87 5.60 8.73
N ILE A 147 -8.35 6.42 7.79
CA ILE A 147 -8.33 7.87 7.97
C ILE A 147 -9.75 8.43 8.03
N ALA A 148 -10.70 7.93 7.21
CA ALA A 148 -12.10 8.34 7.29
C ALA A 148 -12.73 7.98 8.64
N VAL A 149 -12.47 6.77 9.15
CA VAL A 149 -12.96 6.32 10.46
C VAL A 149 -12.37 7.17 11.59
N TYR A 150 -11.07 7.37 11.63
CA TYR A 150 -10.44 8.23 12.64
C TYR A 150 -11.01 9.65 12.60
N MET A 151 -11.12 10.25 11.41
CA MET A 151 -11.63 11.61 11.26
C MET A 151 -13.11 11.75 11.60
N HIS A 152 -13.88 10.67 11.59
CA HIS A 152 -15.26 10.69 12.10
C HIS A 152 -15.32 10.85 13.62
N TYR A 153 -14.42 10.18 14.33
CA TYR A 153 -14.40 10.17 15.79
C TYR A 153 -13.50 11.24 16.42
N MET A 154 -12.70 11.93 15.60
CA MET A 154 -11.81 13.01 15.99
C MET A 154 -12.26 14.34 15.40
N ASN A 155 -11.60 15.42 15.78
CA ASN A 155 -11.86 16.75 15.23
C ASN A 155 -11.11 16.91 13.89
N GLU A 156 -11.86 16.87 12.78
CA GLU A 156 -11.32 17.01 11.42
C GLU A 156 -10.57 18.34 11.19
N LYS A 157 -10.96 19.42 11.91
CA LYS A 157 -10.30 20.72 11.82
C LYS A 157 -9.00 20.79 12.61
N SER A 158 -8.79 19.87 13.55
CA SER A 158 -7.56 19.80 14.34
C SER A 158 -6.40 19.24 13.53
N LYS A 159 -5.31 20.00 13.42
CA LYS A 159 -4.06 19.52 12.80
C LYS A 159 -3.50 18.30 13.55
N ALA A 160 -3.52 18.34 14.89
CA ALA A 160 -3.04 17.24 15.72
C ALA A 160 -3.82 15.94 15.47
N ASP A 161 -5.16 16.00 15.41
CA ASP A 161 -5.99 14.83 15.13
C ASP A 161 -5.75 14.28 13.73
N SER A 162 -5.53 15.16 12.75
CA SER A 162 -5.15 14.76 11.41
C SER A 162 -3.82 14.00 11.37
N TRP A 163 -2.81 14.48 12.11
CA TRP A 163 -1.52 13.79 12.22
C TRP A 163 -1.66 12.44 12.93
N ILE A 164 -2.43 12.38 14.02
CA ILE A 164 -2.68 11.12 14.73
C ILE A 164 -3.31 10.08 13.79
N ALA A 165 -4.31 10.47 12.99
CA ALA A 165 -4.95 9.59 12.02
C ALA A 165 -3.97 9.07 10.96
N ILE A 166 -3.11 9.95 10.43
CA ILE A 166 -2.08 9.57 9.44
C ILE A 166 -1.07 8.62 10.07
N ILE A 167 -0.55 8.93 11.25
CA ILE A 167 0.47 8.10 11.93
C ILE A 167 -0.10 6.72 12.26
N LEU A 168 -1.31 6.64 12.84
CA LEU A 168 -1.93 5.36 13.17
C LEU A 168 -2.23 4.52 11.92
N SER A 169 -2.73 5.13 10.86
CA SER A 169 -2.94 4.49 9.57
C SER A 169 -1.62 3.96 8.98
N SER A 170 -0.52 4.72 9.11
CA SER A 170 0.80 4.32 8.63
C SER A 170 1.42 3.21 9.48
N LEU A 171 1.17 3.22 10.79
CA LEU A 171 1.57 2.12 11.69
C LEU A 171 0.86 0.82 11.33
N LEU A 172 -0.45 0.87 11.09
CA LEU A 172 -1.23 -0.29 10.66
C LEU A 172 -0.68 -0.89 9.36
N PHE A 173 -0.30 -0.04 8.43
CA PHE A 173 0.32 -0.46 7.17
C PHE A 173 1.72 -1.06 7.37
N ALA A 174 2.55 -0.45 8.21
CA ALA A 174 3.88 -0.96 8.52
C ALA A 174 3.81 -2.34 9.20
N ILE A 175 2.87 -2.54 10.13
CA ILE A 175 2.65 -3.81 10.82
C ILE A 175 2.18 -4.90 9.82
N ALA A 176 1.46 -4.54 8.77
CA ALA A 176 1.05 -5.49 7.73
C ALA A 176 2.22 -6.10 6.95
N HIS A 177 3.43 -5.51 7.04
CA HIS A 177 4.67 -6.05 6.46
C HIS A 177 5.45 -6.97 7.42
N ILE A 178 4.87 -7.27 8.58
CA ILE A 178 5.40 -8.25 9.54
C ILE A 178 4.65 -9.57 9.35
N ASP A 179 5.36 -10.66 9.11
CA ASP A 179 4.74 -11.97 9.21
C ASP A 179 4.47 -12.29 10.67
N LEU A 180 3.21 -12.15 11.06
CA LEU A 180 2.78 -12.36 12.45
C LEU A 180 2.70 -13.84 12.84
N VAL A 181 2.82 -14.77 11.88
CA VAL A 181 2.82 -16.22 12.17
C VAL A 181 4.22 -16.67 12.57
N TYR A 182 5.22 -16.29 11.76
CA TYR A 182 6.63 -16.68 11.98
C TYR A 182 7.46 -15.59 12.67
N PHE A 183 6.87 -14.41 12.95
CA PHE A 183 7.56 -13.22 13.47
C PHE A 183 8.79 -12.83 12.66
N THR A 184 8.71 -13.00 11.33
CA THR A 184 9.78 -12.61 10.41
C THR A 184 9.44 -11.26 9.77
N PHE A 185 10.43 -10.39 9.67
CA PHE A 185 10.28 -9.08 9.03
C PHE A 185 11.64 -8.46 8.68
N SER A 186 11.61 -7.56 7.72
CA SER A 186 12.74 -6.68 7.42
C SER A 186 12.49 -5.31 8.08
N TRP A 187 13.37 -4.88 8.96
CA TRP A 187 13.32 -3.54 9.56
C TRP A 187 13.26 -2.44 8.50
N PHE A 188 14.04 -2.62 7.43
CA PHE A 188 14.02 -1.68 6.32
C PHE A 188 12.63 -1.59 5.68
N GLN A 189 12.00 -2.72 5.39
CA GLN A 189 10.68 -2.76 4.76
C GLN A 189 9.60 -2.16 5.67
N VAL A 190 9.61 -2.49 6.96
CA VAL A 190 8.65 -1.94 7.93
C VAL A 190 8.80 -0.42 8.05
N LEU A 191 10.04 0.08 8.18
CA LEU A 191 10.30 1.53 8.26
C LEU A 191 9.95 2.23 6.94
N TYR A 192 10.31 1.65 5.81
CA TYR A 192 9.99 2.16 4.49
C TYR A 192 8.48 2.28 4.28
N ALA A 193 7.72 1.22 4.61
CA ALA A 193 6.26 1.22 4.55
C ALA A 193 5.66 2.29 5.49
N PHE A 194 6.20 2.46 6.69
CA PHE A 194 5.75 3.50 7.61
C PHE A 194 5.95 4.91 7.05
N VAL A 195 7.16 5.21 6.55
CA VAL A 195 7.49 6.53 5.99
C VAL A 195 6.65 6.84 4.75
N LEU A 196 6.55 5.89 3.81
CA LEU A 196 5.69 6.06 2.64
C LEU A 196 4.21 6.20 3.04
N GLY A 197 3.78 5.46 4.05
CA GLY A 197 2.46 5.57 4.63
C GLY A 197 2.12 6.99 5.07
N ILE A 198 3.04 7.67 5.75
CA ILE A 198 2.89 9.07 6.14
C ILE A 198 2.76 9.96 4.90
N VAL A 199 3.65 9.79 3.91
CA VAL A 199 3.62 10.59 2.68
C VAL A 199 2.29 10.43 1.94
N TYR A 200 1.80 9.21 1.77
CA TYR A 200 0.52 8.92 1.13
C TYR A 200 -0.66 9.51 1.93
N GLY A 201 -0.63 9.39 3.25
CA GLY A 201 -1.63 9.99 4.13
C GLY A 201 -1.68 11.51 4.04
N LEU A 202 -0.54 12.17 3.95
CA LEU A 202 -0.43 13.64 3.76
C LEU A 202 -1.02 14.06 2.41
N VAL A 203 -0.69 13.34 1.33
CA VAL A 203 -1.24 13.63 -0.01
C VAL A 203 -2.74 13.39 -0.04
N LEU A 204 -3.25 12.30 0.54
CA LEU A 204 -4.68 12.05 0.70
C LEU A 204 -5.39 13.22 1.40
N ARG A 205 -4.84 13.67 2.54
CA ARG A 205 -5.41 14.80 3.31
C ARG A 205 -5.38 16.11 2.53
N LYS A 206 -4.29 16.39 1.82
CA LYS A 206 -4.11 17.60 1.01
C LYS A 206 -5.01 17.61 -0.21
N THR A 207 -5.15 16.49 -0.90
CA THR A 207 -5.88 16.38 -2.17
C THR A 207 -7.34 15.98 -2.00
N LYS A 208 -7.71 15.46 -0.82
CA LYS A 208 -9.04 14.87 -0.57
C LYS A 208 -9.39 13.79 -1.61
N SER A 209 -8.38 13.05 -2.06
CA SER A 209 -8.52 12.00 -3.06
C SER A 209 -7.49 10.89 -2.85
N ILE A 210 -7.96 9.65 -2.77
CA ILE A 210 -7.12 8.46 -2.64
C ILE A 210 -6.40 8.11 -3.96
N ILE A 211 -6.88 8.59 -5.09
CA ILE A 211 -6.34 8.26 -6.41
C ILE A 211 -4.85 8.61 -6.53
N TYR A 212 -4.45 9.76 -5.97
CA TYR A 212 -3.05 10.18 -6.05
C TYR A 212 -2.13 9.30 -5.20
N PRO A 213 -2.44 8.99 -3.92
CA PRO A 213 -1.71 7.96 -3.18
C PRO A 213 -1.66 6.60 -3.87
N MET A 214 -2.76 6.13 -4.49
CA MET A 214 -2.77 4.89 -5.27
C MET A 214 -1.73 4.92 -6.39
N ILE A 215 -1.71 5.99 -7.19
CA ILE A 215 -0.74 6.14 -8.28
C ILE A 215 0.68 6.24 -7.73
N MET A 216 0.90 7.02 -6.66
CA MET A 216 2.22 7.15 -6.02
C MET A 216 2.73 5.79 -5.52
N HIS A 217 1.87 5.00 -4.88
CA HIS A 217 2.20 3.67 -4.38
C HIS A 217 2.54 2.72 -5.54
N SER A 218 1.67 2.65 -6.56
CA SER A 218 1.93 1.85 -7.76
C SER A 218 3.25 2.24 -8.43
N MET A 219 3.55 3.55 -8.58
CA MET A 219 4.80 4.01 -9.16
C MET A 219 6.01 3.64 -8.30
N SER A 220 5.93 3.75 -6.98
CA SER A 220 6.99 3.31 -6.06
C SER A 220 7.33 1.83 -6.28
N ASN A 221 6.31 0.97 -6.37
CA ASN A 221 6.49 -0.46 -6.56
C ASN A 221 7.03 -0.79 -7.96
N VAL A 222 6.48 -0.18 -9.01
CA VAL A 222 6.95 -0.38 -10.39
C VAL A 222 8.41 0.07 -10.55
N ILE A 223 8.79 1.19 -9.95
CA ILE A 223 10.18 1.68 -10.00
C ILE A 223 11.11 0.75 -9.23
N SER A 224 10.70 0.25 -8.07
CA SER A 224 11.48 -0.68 -7.26
C SER A 224 11.71 -2.01 -7.99
N VAL A 225 10.63 -2.66 -8.42
CA VAL A 225 10.70 -3.97 -9.08
C VAL A 225 11.32 -3.85 -10.47
N GLY A 226 10.89 -2.86 -11.26
CA GLY A 226 11.44 -2.62 -12.61
C GLY A 226 12.91 -2.24 -12.59
N GLY A 227 13.35 -1.47 -11.57
CA GLY A 227 14.77 -1.18 -11.35
C GLY A 227 15.58 -2.44 -11.08
N CYS A 228 15.05 -3.37 -10.25
CA CYS A 228 15.69 -4.67 -10.04
C CYS A 228 15.79 -5.49 -11.35
N TYR A 229 14.74 -5.49 -12.17
CA TYR A 229 14.77 -6.18 -13.47
C TYR A 229 15.81 -5.59 -14.42
N ILE A 230 15.92 -4.27 -14.50
CA ILE A 230 16.97 -3.61 -15.29
C ILE A 230 18.36 -4.01 -14.77
N TYR A 231 18.55 -3.98 -13.45
CA TYR A 231 19.82 -4.40 -12.85
C TYR A 231 20.15 -5.87 -13.17
N MET A 232 19.18 -6.78 -13.01
CA MET A 232 19.34 -8.20 -13.35
C MET A 232 19.70 -8.42 -14.83
N ALA A 233 19.11 -7.65 -15.75
CA ALA A 233 19.41 -7.72 -17.17
C ALA A 233 20.81 -7.19 -17.52
N LEU A 234 21.38 -6.29 -16.72
CA LEU A 234 22.72 -5.73 -16.93
C LEU A 234 23.86 -6.60 -16.36
N ILE A 235 23.56 -7.46 -15.39
CA ILE A 235 24.59 -8.32 -14.76
C ILE A 235 24.61 -9.75 -15.32
N ARG A 236 23.64 -10.12 -16.14
CA ARG A 236 23.59 -11.39 -16.89
C ARG A 236 24.26 -11.24 -18.25
#